data_3ed60e8f63ecbd66c041e0efbce3a4d0
#
_entry.id   3ed60e8f63ecbd66c041e0efbce3a4d0
#
_cell.length_a   1.000
_cell.length_b   1.000
_cell.length_c   1.000
_cell.angle_alpha   90.00
_cell.angle_beta   90.00
_cell.angle_gamma   90.00
#
_symmetry.space_group_name_H-M   'P 1'
#
loop_
_entity.id
_entity.type
_entity.pdbx_description
1 polymer ?
#
loop_
_entity_poly.entity_id
_entity_poly.type
_entity_poly.pdbx_seq_one_letter_code
_entity_poly.pdbx_strand_id
1 'polypeptide(L)'
;MTKTWLDAFTPECSTWYHNKIASTSTQLVHPDIEKIMPTEEGAQAKLEIQQWTGYEATPLHRLDTVAKELKVANIYLKDESPRFGLGSFKALGGAYAVFKVLSHLIKEQTGIEKINSADLRNGTYEAICKNITVVTATDGNHGKSVAWGAREFGCQCKIYIHREVSKGREQAIAKFGCEMVRISGNYDDSVRQADMDSYKNNWHVVSDTSYPGYMDVPKYVMQGYTILESEISEQIDGVIPTHVFYQEV
;
A
#
# COMPACT_ATOMS: atom_id res chain seq x y z
N MET A 1 30.22 22.17 -22.91
CA MET A 1 29.51 20.91 -22.94
C MET A 1 28.62 20.90 -21.69
N THR A 2 27.35 21.07 -21.87
CA THR A 2 26.38 20.96 -20.77
C THR A 2 26.30 19.48 -20.38
N LYS A 3 26.71 19.16 -19.14
CA LYS A 3 26.49 17.82 -18.59
C LYS A 3 25.01 17.53 -18.63
N THR A 4 24.63 16.47 -19.33
CA THR A 4 23.25 15.98 -19.31
C THR A 4 23.03 15.17 -18.03
N TRP A 5 21.79 15.10 -17.56
CA TRP A 5 21.45 14.25 -16.41
C TRP A 5 21.81 12.77 -16.64
N LEU A 6 21.95 12.32 -17.89
CA LEU A 6 22.46 10.99 -18.28
C LEU A 6 23.94 10.78 -17.90
N ASP A 7 24.74 11.85 -17.79
CA ASP A 7 26.14 11.74 -17.37
C ASP A 7 26.30 11.41 -15.88
N ALA A 8 25.19 11.49 -15.11
CA ALA A 8 25.14 11.05 -13.71
C ALA A 8 25.00 9.53 -13.55
N PHE A 9 24.57 8.82 -14.59
CA PHE A 9 24.47 7.37 -14.63
C PHE A 9 25.74 6.79 -15.26
N THR A 10 26.83 6.76 -14.53
CA THR A 10 28.03 6.06 -14.99
C THR A 10 27.82 4.55 -14.89
N PRO A 11 28.23 3.75 -15.90
CA PRO A 11 28.11 2.29 -15.87
C PRO A 11 28.75 1.62 -14.64
N GLU A 12 29.65 2.30 -13.97
CA GLU A 12 30.38 1.84 -12.79
C GLU A 12 29.52 1.78 -11.52
N CYS A 13 28.35 2.46 -11.49
CA CYS A 13 27.45 2.50 -10.32
C CYS A 13 26.22 1.58 -10.45
N SER A 14 25.98 0.99 -11.61
CA SER A 14 24.83 0.11 -11.80
C SER A 14 25.23 -1.36 -11.64
N THR A 15 25.10 -1.88 -10.44
CA THR A 15 25.06 -3.33 -10.23
C THR A 15 23.69 -3.84 -10.64
N TRP A 16 23.59 -4.49 -11.79
CA TRP A 16 22.39 -5.23 -12.16
C TRP A 16 22.63 -6.73 -11.92
N TYR A 17 21.59 -7.42 -11.47
CA TYR A 17 21.61 -8.84 -11.23
C TYR A 17 20.71 -9.54 -12.23
N HIS A 18 21.27 -10.47 -13.02
CA HIS A 18 20.47 -11.33 -13.87
C HIS A 18 19.84 -12.46 -13.04
N ASN A 19 18.54 -12.43 -12.86
CA ASN A 19 17.81 -13.47 -12.17
C ASN A 19 17.78 -14.75 -13.02
N LYS A 20 18.65 -15.70 -12.70
CA LYS A 20 18.77 -16.97 -13.44
C LYS A 20 17.57 -17.91 -13.28
N ILE A 21 16.74 -17.68 -12.27
CA ILE A 21 15.52 -18.44 -12.00
C ILE A 21 14.26 -17.75 -12.52
N ALA A 22 14.40 -16.61 -13.18
CA ALA A 22 13.26 -15.94 -13.82
C ALA A 22 12.64 -16.88 -14.85
N SER A 23 11.33 -17.07 -14.76
CA SER A 23 10.60 -17.88 -15.73
C SER A 23 10.56 -17.16 -17.07
N THR A 24 10.89 -17.89 -18.14
CA THR A 24 10.66 -17.46 -19.53
C THR A 24 9.31 -17.94 -20.06
N SER A 25 8.46 -18.48 -19.19
CA SER A 25 7.13 -18.96 -19.54
C SER A 25 6.28 -17.83 -20.12
N THR A 26 5.63 -18.08 -21.23
CA THR A 26 4.62 -17.19 -21.81
C THR A 26 3.26 -17.32 -21.12
N GLN A 27 3.17 -18.12 -20.07
CA GLN A 27 1.98 -18.25 -19.25
C GLN A 27 1.73 -16.95 -18.48
N LEU A 28 0.62 -16.28 -18.78
CA LEU A 28 0.28 -14.94 -18.28
C LEU A 28 0.24 -14.85 -16.76
N VAL A 29 -0.20 -15.91 -16.08
CA VAL A 29 -0.22 -16.00 -14.60
C VAL A 29 0.22 -17.40 -14.17
N HIS A 30 1.16 -17.47 -13.22
CA HIS A 30 1.52 -18.75 -12.64
C HIS A 30 0.37 -19.24 -11.74
N PRO A 31 -0.05 -20.53 -11.82
CA PRO A 31 -1.18 -21.03 -11.03
C PRO A 31 -1.06 -20.82 -9.51
N ASP A 32 0.16 -20.78 -8.97
CA ASP A 32 0.36 -20.52 -7.55
C ASP A 32 0.14 -19.05 -7.19
N ILE A 33 0.38 -18.11 -8.11
CA ILE A 33 0.06 -16.70 -7.91
C ILE A 33 -1.45 -16.53 -7.83
N GLU A 34 -2.21 -17.15 -8.73
CA GLU A 34 -3.68 -17.11 -8.73
C GLU A 34 -4.29 -17.69 -7.45
N LYS A 35 -3.65 -18.71 -6.85
CA LYS A 35 -4.09 -19.24 -5.54
C LYS A 35 -3.86 -18.27 -4.40
N ILE A 36 -2.76 -17.51 -4.43
CA ILE A 36 -2.41 -16.55 -3.38
C ILE A 36 -3.21 -15.26 -3.54
N MET A 37 -3.34 -14.78 -4.77
CA MET A 37 -3.99 -13.53 -5.14
C MET A 37 -4.96 -13.77 -6.31
N PRO A 38 -6.17 -14.29 -6.06
CA PRO A 38 -7.17 -14.45 -7.10
C PRO A 38 -7.52 -13.12 -7.76
N THR A 39 -7.67 -13.12 -9.07
CA THR A 39 -8.03 -11.93 -9.86
C THR A 39 -9.33 -11.30 -9.37
N GLU A 40 -10.30 -12.11 -8.94
CA GLU A 40 -11.58 -11.66 -8.39
C GLU A 40 -11.43 -10.82 -7.12
N GLU A 41 -10.45 -11.16 -6.26
CA GLU A 41 -10.20 -10.41 -5.02
C GLU A 41 -9.65 -9.01 -5.31
N GLY A 42 -8.80 -8.86 -6.33
CA GLY A 42 -8.36 -7.57 -6.83
C GLY A 42 -9.50 -6.74 -7.42
N ALA A 43 -10.37 -7.36 -8.20
CA ALA A 43 -11.55 -6.71 -8.75
C ALA A 43 -12.51 -6.23 -7.66
N GLN A 44 -12.72 -7.03 -6.59
CA GLN A 44 -13.51 -6.62 -5.43
C GLN A 44 -12.89 -5.44 -4.68
N ALA A 45 -11.56 -5.44 -4.51
CA ALA A 45 -10.85 -4.32 -3.91
C ALA A 45 -11.04 -3.04 -4.71
N LYS A 46 -10.97 -3.12 -6.04
CA LYS A 46 -11.23 -1.98 -6.93
C LYS A 46 -12.64 -1.44 -6.76
N LEU A 47 -13.65 -2.30 -6.82
CA LEU A 47 -15.05 -1.90 -6.66
C LEU A 47 -15.33 -1.23 -5.31
N GLU A 48 -14.66 -1.68 -4.26
CA GLU A 48 -14.79 -1.11 -2.92
C GLU A 48 -14.08 0.25 -2.81
N ILE A 49 -12.84 0.34 -3.25
CA ILE A 49 -12.04 1.57 -3.13
C ILE A 49 -12.56 2.68 -4.05
N GLN A 50 -13.12 2.35 -5.20
CA GLN A 50 -13.76 3.32 -6.09
C GLN A 50 -14.94 4.07 -5.45
N GLN A 51 -15.54 3.53 -4.40
CA GLN A 51 -16.61 4.19 -3.65
C GLN A 51 -16.09 5.12 -2.54
N TRP A 52 -14.76 5.17 -2.32
CA TRP A 52 -14.19 6.00 -1.27
C TRP A 52 -14.19 7.48 -1.68
N THR A 53 -14.50 8.34 -0.72
CA THR A 53 -14.49 9.78 -0.95
C THR A 53 -13.11 10.25 -1.43
N GLY A 54 -13.08 10.95 -2.55
CA GLY A 54 -11.84 11.44 -3.16
C GLY A 54 -11.10 10.40 -4.01
N TYR A 55 -11.73 9.25 -4.33
CA TYR A 55 -11.16 8.36 -5.32
C TYR A 55 -11.18 9.02 -6.69
N GLU A 56 -10.01 9.04 -7.32
CA GLU A 56 -9.81 9.38 -8.72
C GLU A 56 -8.70 8.48 -9.26
N ALA A 57 -8.84 8.01 -10.50
CA ALA A 57 -7.76 7.33 -11.18
C ALA A 57 -6.59 8.29 -11.35
N THR A 58 -5.42 7.92 -10.85
CA THR A 58 -4.24 8.78 -10.95
C THR A 58 -3.72 8.88 -12.38
N PRO A 59 -3.01 9.98 -12.75
CA PRO A 59 -2.55 10.15 -14.12
C PRO A 59 -1.54 9.10 -14.55
N LEU A 60 -1.64 8.68 -15.83
CA LEU A 60 -0.59 7.95 -16.53
C LEU A 60 0.05 8.90 -17.56
N HIS A 61 1.22 9.43 -17.22
CA HIS A 61 1.93 10.37 -18.10
C HIS A 61 2.75 9.64 -19.16
N ARG A 62 2.63 10.07 -20.40
CA ARG A 62 3.51 9.64 -21.47
C ARG A 62 4.71 10.58 -21.57
N LEU A 63 5.93 10.04 -21.45
CA LEU A 63 7.17 10.80 -21.40
C LEU A 63 7.91 10.77 -22.74
N ASP A 64 7.33 11.40 -23.78
CA ASP A 64 7.83 11.34 -25.17
C ASP A 64 9.25 11.86 -25.32
N THR A 65 9.61 12.95 -24.64
CA THR A 65 10.97 13.53 -24.72
C THR A 65 12.00 12.55 -24.14
N VAL A 66 11.70 11.94 -22.99
CA VAL A 66 12.59 10.97 -22.35
C VAL A 66 12.73 9.72 -23.21
N ALA A 67 11.61 9.23 -23.76
CA ALA A 67 11.61 8.07 -24.65
C ALA A 67 12.51 8.31 -25.88
N LYS A 68 12.42 9.49 -26.48
CA LYS A 68 13.25 9.89 -27.63
C LYS A 68 14.74 9.95 -27.26
N GLU A 69 15.08 10.53 -26.13
CA GLU A 69 16.48 10.61 -25.66
C GLU A 69 17.07 9.22 -25.37
N LEU A 70 16.29 8.33 -24.77
CA LEU A 70 16.70 6.96 -24.47
C LEU A 70 16.55 5.99 -25.65
N LYS A 71 16.03 6.47 -26.81
CA LYS A 71 15.82 5.66 -28.03
C LYS A 71 14.94 4.43 -27.80
N VAL A 72 13.91 4.56 -27.01
CA VAL A 72 12.88 3.54 -26.79
C VAL A 72 11.54 4.01 -27.38
N ALA A 73 10.63 3.07 -27.61
CA ALA A 73 9.35 3.37 -28.25
C ALA A 73 8.46 4.29 -27.40
N ASN A 74 8.24 3.93 -26.14
CA ASN A 74 7.41 4.67 -25.20
C ASN A 74 7.96 4.55 -23.78
N ILE A 75 7.72 5.58 -22.96
CA ILE A 75 7.88 5.53 -21.50
C ILE A 75 6.61 6.10 -20.89
N TYR A 76 6.04 5.38 -19.95
CA TYR A 76 4.89 5.82 -19.18
C TYR A 76 5.26 5.93 -17.71
N LEU A 77 4.72 6.93 -17.03
CA LEU A 77 4.86 7.15 -15.59
C LEU A 77 3.48 7.20 -14.94
N LYS A 78 3.17 6.23 -14.09
CA LYS A 78 1.98 6.29 -13.24
C LYS A 78 2.28 7.18 -12.04
N ASP A 79 1.66 8.34 -11.98
CA ASP A 79 1.89 9.34 -10.93
C ASP A 79 0.92 9.15 -9.76
N GLU A 80 1.39 8.50 -8.71
CA GLU A 80 0.62 8.26 -7.49
C GLU A 80 0.68 9.41 -6.46
N SER A 81 1.31 10.53 -6.80
CA SER A 81 1.41 11.67 -5.87
C SER A 81 0.07 12.28 -5.47
N PRO A 82 -1.00 12.32 -6.32
CA PRO A 82 -2.29 12.85 -5.92
C PRO A 82 -3.17 11.85 -5.16
N ARG A 83 -2.82 10.56 -5.11
CA ARG A 83 -3.68 9.51 -4.53
C ARG A 83 -4.22 9.88 -3.15
N PHE A 84 -5.53 10.15 -3.05
CA PHE A 84 -6.23 10.60 -1.83
C PHE A 84 -5.56 11.76 -1.07
N GLY A 85 -4.69 12.52 -1.73
CA GLY A 85 -3.90 13.58 -1.08
C GLY A 85 -2.84 13.07 -0.09
N LEU A 86 -2.53 11.75 -0.11
CA LEU A 86 -1.54 11.15 0.80
C LEU A 86 -0.11 11.15 0.21
N GLY A 87 0.04 11.40 -1.08
CA GLY A 87 1.36 11.54 -1.70
C GLY A 87 2.01 10.21 -2.10
N SER A 88 1.28 9.09 -2.11
CA SER A 88 1.81 7.79 -2.54
C SER A 88 0.70 6.76 -2.74
N PHE A 89 0.99 5.70 -3.52
CA PHE A 89 0.13 4.54 -3.73
C PHE A 89 -0.17 3.74 -2.46
N LYS A 90 0.63 3.89 -1.42
CA LYS A 90 0.43 3.18 -0.14
C LYS A 90 -0.97 3.42 0.45
N ALA A 91 -1.62 4.54 0.08
CA ALA A 91 -3.00 4.83 0.43
C ALA A 91 -3.98 3.70 0.07
N LEU A 92 -3.76 3.05 -1.07
CA LEU A 92 -4.61 1.96 -1.55
C LEU A 92 -4.52 0.72 -0.65
N GLY A 93 -3.30 0.28 -0.29
CA GLY A 93 -3.10 -0.97 0.43
C GLY A 93 -3.37 -0.88 1.93
N GLY A 94 -2.73 0.08 2.62
CA GLY A 94 -2.83 0.16 4.09
C GLY A 94 -4.25 0.44 4.56
N ALA A 95 -4.95 1.41 3.94
CA ALA A 95 -6.33 1.71 4.31
C ALA A 95 -7.30 0.57 3.93
N TYR A 96 -7.09 -0.10 2.79
CA TYR A 96 -7.90 -1.26 2.44
C TYR A 96 -7.70 -2.41 3.42
N ALA A 97 -6.49 -2.65 3.87
CA ALA A 97 -6.23 -3.66 4.90
C ALA A 97 -6.93 -3.32 6.23
N VAL A 98 -6.95 -2.05 6.65
CA VAL A 98 -7.74 -1.61 7.82
C VAL A 98 -9.23 -1.92 7.61
N PHE A 99 -9.80 -1.56 6.45
CA PHE A 99 -11.17 -1.88 6.10
C PHE A 99 -11.46 -3.39 6.21
N LYS A 100 -10.58 -4.23 5.68
CA LYS A 100 -10.75 -5.70 5.70
C LYS A 100 -10.65 -6.27 7.11
N VAL A 101 -9.73 -5.79 7.93
CA VAL A 101 -9.60 -6.19 9.35
C VAL A 101 -10.88 -5.83 10.10
N LEU A 102 -11.38 -4.60 9.96
CA LEU A 102 -12.62 -4.18 10.61
C LEU A 102 -13.83 -5.00 10.12
N SER A 103 -13.93 -5.24 8.82
CA SER A 103 -15.00 -6.04 8.23
C SER A 103 -15.03 -7.47 8.81
N HIS A 104 -13.85 -8.09 8.96
CA HIS A 104 -13.72 -9.42 9.56
C HIS A 104 -14.20 -9.41 11.01
N LEU A 105 -13.74 -8.48 11.83
CA LEU A 105 -14.09 -8.39 13.25
C LEU A 105 -15.58 -8.06 13.46
N ILE A 106 -16.16 -7.20 12.63
CA ILE A 106 -17.59 -6.90 12.66
C ILE A 106 -18.40 -8.14 12.30
N LYS A 107 -17.99 -8.87 11.25
CA LYS A 107 -18.63 -10.14 10.86
C LYS A 107 -18.61 -11.14 12.01
N GLU A 108 -17.49 -11.33 12.70
CA GLU A 108 -17.38 -12.23 13.85
C GLU A 108 -18.31 -11.84 14.99
N GLN A 109 -18.47 -10.54 15.26
CA GLN A 109 -19.30 -10.06 16.37
C GLN A 109 -20.79 -10.02 16.04
N THR A 110 -21.16 -9.79 14.78
CA THR A 110 -22.57 -9.54 14.41
C THR A 110 -23.19 -10.64 13.56
N GLY A 111 -22.38 -11.50 12.94
CA GLY A 111 -22.83 -12.48 11.94
C GLY A 111 -23.22 -11.88 10.58
N ILE A 112 -23.02 -10.58 10.37
CA ILE A 112 -23.30 -9.90 9.10
C ILE A 112 -22.21 -10.25 8.09
N GLU A 113 -22.61 -10.93 7.01
CA GLU A 113 -21.66 -11.45 6.02
C GLU A 113 -21.03 -10.38 5.13
N LYS A 114 -21.77 -9.33 4.79
CA LYS A 114 -21.30 -8.32 3.83
C LYS A 114 -21.25 -6.96 4.49
N ILE A 115 -20.04 -6.50 4.73
CA ILE A 115 -19.71 -5.18 5.25
C ILE A 115 -19.11 -4.36 4.10
N ASN A 116 -19.57 -3.14 3.90
CA ASN A 116 -18.98 -2.18 2.96
C ASN A 116 -18.39 -0.96 3.68
N SER A 117 -17.48 -0.26 3.04
CA SER A 117 -16.82 0.87 3.68
C SER A 117 -17.73 2.09 3.89
N ALA A 118 -18.82 2.20 3.14
CA ALA A 118 -19.79 3.27 3.35
C ALA A 118 -20.47 3.14 4.72
N ASP A 119 -20.78 1.89 5.14
CA ASP A 119 -21.36 1.62 6.46
C ASP A 119 -20.39 1.95 7.59
N LEU A 120 -19.08 1.74 7.39
CA LEU A 120 -18.07 2.17 8.36
C LEU A 120 -17.99 3.68 8.45
N ARG A 121 -17.92 4.36 7.31
CA ARG A 121 -17.80 5.83 7.24
C ARG A 121 -19.02 6.58 7.74
N ASN A 122 -20.21 6.02 7.58
CA ASN A 122 -21.44 6.64 8.09
C ASN A 122 -21.72 6.33 9.57
N GLY A 123 -20.84 5.55 10.23
CA GLY A 123 -20.93 5.23 11.65
C GLY A 123 -21.88 4.09 12.01
N THR A 124 -22.40 3.31 11.05
CA THR A 124 -23.27 2.15 11.32
C THR A 124 -22.65 1.21 12.36
N TYR A 125 -21.33 1.04 12.31
CA TYR A 125 -20.58 0.16 13.21
C TYR A 125 -19.69 0.93 14.20
N GLU A 126 -19.95 2.21 14.48
CA GLU A 126 -19.13 3.05 15.36
C GLU A 126 -18.92 2.41 16.75
N ALA A 127 -20.00 1.84 17.33
CA ALA A 127 -19.94 1.20 18.64
C ALA A 127 -18.95 0.03 18.71
N ILE A 128 -18.68 -0.64 17.59
CA ILE A 128 -17.70 -1.71 17.46
C ILE A 128 -16.33 -1.12 17.12
N CYS A 129 -16.23 -0.33 16.04
CA CYS A 129 -14.97 0.18 15.50
C CYS A 129 -14.17 0.98 16.52
N LYS A 130 -14.80 1.83 17.32
CA LYS A 130 -14.13 2.66 18.34
C LYS A 130 -13.39 1.86 19.43
N ASN A 131 -13.72 0.57 19.60
CA ASN A 131 -13.07 -0.32 20.54
C ASN A 131 -11.96 -1.18 19.90
N ILE A 132 -11.78 -1.07 18.58
CA ILE A 132 -10.74 -1.80 17.85
C ILE A 132 -9.55 -0.88 17.68
N THR A 133 -8.35 -1.41 17.96
CA THR A 133 -7.09 -0.70 17.76
C THR A 133 -6.28 -1.41 16.68
N VAL A 134 -5.94 -0.71 15.61
CA VAL A 134 -4.97 -1.17 14.61
C VAL A 134 -3.59 -0.58 14.91
N VAL A 135 -2.54 -1.36 14.66
CA VAL A 135 -1.16 -0.95 14.90
C VAL A 135 -0.28 -1.24 13.69
N THR A 136 0.72 -0.40 13.45
CA THR A 136 1.80 -0.74 12.51
C THR A 136 3.10 -0.07 12.93
N ALA A 137 4.22 -0.69 12.54
CA ALA A 137 5.53 -0.07 12.59
C ALA A 137 5.88 0.45 11.18
N THR A 138 6.41 1.68 11.11
CA THR A 138 6.66 2.33 9.82
C THR A 138 7.68 3.45 9.96
N ASP A 139 8.28 3.85 8.86
CA ASP A 139 9.07 5.07 8.74
C ASP A 139 8.41 6.14 7.81
N GLY A 140 7.19 5.85 7.26
CA GLY A 140 6.55 6.81 6.36
C GLY A 140 5.16 6.46 5.83
N ASN A 141 5.10 6.20 4.53
CA ASN A 141 3.84 6.20 3.76
C ASN A 141 2.86 5.08 4.13
N HIS A 142 3.34 3.91 4.54
CA HIS A 142 2.46 2.83 4.99
C HIS A 142 1.70 3.25 6.26
N GLY A 143 2.41 3.75 7.28
CA GLY A 143 1.76 4.25 8.50
C GLY A 143 0.81 5.41 8.26
N LYS A 144 1.14 6.31 7.31
CA LYS A 144 0.22 7.37 6.89
C LYS A 144 -1.08 6.80 6.33
N SER A 145 -1.00 5.74 5.52
CA SER A 145 -2.16 5.06 4.96
C SER A 145 -3.01 4.36 6.02
N VAL A 146 -2.36 3.63 6.94
CA VAL A 146 -3.06 2.95 8.05
C VAL A 146 -3.74 3.95 8.96
N ALA A 147 -3.06 5.04 9.34
CA ALA A 147 -3.64 6.10 10.18
C ALA A 147 -4.83 6.80 9.50
N TRP A 148 -4.71 7.07 8.20
CA TRP A 148 -5.82 7.62 7.41
C TRP A 148 -7.00 6.65 7.35
N GLY A 149 -6.77 5.38 7.04
CA GLY A 149 -7.82 4.36 7.02
C GLY A 149 -8.52 4.20 8.38
N ALA A 150 -7.76 4.20 9.47
CA ALA A 150 -8.31 4.14 10.82
C ALA A 150 -9.23 5.34 11.13
N ARG A 151 -8.83 6.55 10.72
CA ARG A 151 -9.67 7.74 10.84
C ARG A 151 -10.95 7.63 9.99
N GLU A 152 -10.83 7.22 8.74
CA GLU A 152 -11.97 7.10 7.81
C GLU A 152 -13.01 6.06 8.27
N PHE A 153 -12.56 5.01 8.94
CA PHE A 153 -13.41 3.90 9.37
C PHE A 153 -13.71 3.89 10.88
N GLY A 154 -13.23 4.89 11.62
CA GLY A 154 -13.62 5.13 13.01
C GLY A 154 -13.00 4.20 14.04
N CYS A 155 -11.83 3.60 13.79
CA CYS A 155 -11.10 2.80 14.76
C CYS A 155 -9.89 3.54 15.35
N GLN A 156 -9.36 3.03 16.46
CA GLN A 156 -8.14 3.54 17.08
C GLN A 156 -6.91 3.10 16.29
N CYS A 157 -5.86 3.93 16.30
CA CYS A 157 -4.62 3.64 15.59
C CYS A 157 -3.40 4.04 16.41
N LYS A 158 -2.41 3.12 16.48
CA LYS A 158 -1.10 3.39 17.06
C LYS A 158 -0.01 3.12 16.03
N ILE A 159 0.87 4.09 15.85
CA ILE A 159 1.96 4.02 14.87
C ILE A 159 3.30 4.01 15.59
N TYR A 160 4.01 2.92 15.45
CA TYR A 160 5.34 2.72 16.01
C TYR A 160 6.39 3.23 15.04
N ILE A 161 7.28 4.10 15.53
CA ILE A 161 8.38 4.66 14.74
C ILE A 161 9.70 4.50 15.49
N HIS A 162 10.76 4.24 14.74
CA HIS A 162 12.08 4.16 15.32
C HIS A 162 12.70 5.56 15.55
N ARG A 163 13.81 5.61 16.28
CA ARG A 163 14.42 6.89 16.72
C ARG A 163 14.82 7.82 15.57
N GLU A 164 15.20 7.28 14.41
CA GLU A 164 15.72 8.05 13.27
C GLU A 164 14.61 8.69 12.39
N VAL A 165 13.33 8.36 12.64
CA VAL A 165 12.24 8.95 11.88
C VAL A 165 12.17 10.45 12.15
N SER A 166 12.20 11.25 11.10
CA SER A 166 12.20 12.71 11.22
C SER A 166 10.89 13.22 11.83
N LYS A 167 10.96 14.35 12.56
CA LYS A 167 9.77 14.99 13.13
C LYS A 167 8.73 15.37 12.06
N GLY A 168 9.17 15.74 10.86
CA GLY A 168 8.27 16.05 9.75
C GLY A 168 7.46 14.82 9.29
N ARG A 169 8.08 13.64 9.20
CA ARG A 169 7.36 12.38 8.89
C ARG A 169 6.41 12.00 10.01
N GLU A 170 6.83 12.08 11.27
CA GLU A 170 5.99 11.83 12.44
C GLU A 170 4.74 12.72 12.42
N GLN A 171 4.92 14.04 12.25
CA GLN A 171 3.81 14.99 12.16
C GLN A 171 2.88 14.72 10.97
N ALA A 172 3.44 14.32 9.83
CA ALA A 172 2.66 13.99 8.64
C ALA A 172 1.75 12.75 8.84
N ILE A 173 2.09 11.86 9.77
CA ILE A 173 1.26 10.72 10.17
C ILE A 173 0.30 11.14 11.28
N ALA A 174 0.80 11.81 12.33
CA ALA A 174 0.02 12.21 13.50
C ALA A 174 -1.20 13.09 13.17
N LYS A 175 -1.15 13.84 12.05
CA LYS A 175 -2.29 14.67 11.59
C LYS A 175 -3.58 13.87 11.32
N PHE A 176 -3.49 12.56 11.16
CA PHE A 176 -4.64 11.67 11.01
C PHE A 176 -5.27 11.22 12.34
N GLY A 177 -4.74 11.70 13.48
CA GLY A 177 -5.32 11.46 14.81
C GLY A 177 -4.87 10.14 15.46
N CYS A 178 -3.87 9.46 14.91
CA CYS A 178 -3.28 8.25 15.51
C CYS A 178 -2.33 8.61 16.68
N GLU A 179 -2.16 7.68 17.61
CA GLU A 179 -1.14 7.76 18.65
C GLU A 179 0.22 7.36 18.08
N MET A 180 1.21 8.25 18.23
CA MET A 180 2.59 7.98 17.78
C MET A 180 3.41 7.41 18.94
N VAL A 181 4.00 6.24 18.74
CA VAL A 181 4.88 5.58 19.71
C VAL A 181 6.30 5.56 19.17
N ARG A 182 7.14 6.47 19.66
CA ARG A 182 8.56 6.50 19.28
C ARG A 182 9.37 5.63 20.22
N ILE A 183 10.11 4.67 19.65
CA ILE A 183 11.02 3.81 20.41
C ILE A 183 12.47 4.29 20.25
N SER A 184 13.34 3.88 21.18
CA SER A 184 14.75 4.24 21.16
C SER A 184 15.60 3.39 20.21
N GLY A 185 15.04 2.29 19.67
CA GLY A 185 15.70 1.32 18.81
C GLY A 185 15.67 1.69 17.32
N ASN A 186 16.00 0.71 16.49
CA ASN A 186 15.92 0.76 15.03
C ASN A 186 14.53 0.35 14.52
N TYR A 187 14.39 0.20 13.19
CA TYR A 187 13.12 -0.21 12.56
C TYR A 187 12.64 -1.58 13.06
N ASP A 188 13.53 -2.59 13.11
CA ASP A 188 13.18 -3.93 13.57
C ASP A 188 12.74 -3.94 15.04
N ASP A 189 13.32 -3.05 15.87
CA ASP A 189 12.87 -2.87 17.26
C ASP A 189 11.46 -2.29 17.30
N SER A 190 11.10 -1.39 16.40
CA SER A 190 9.74 -0.84 16.31
C SER A 190 8.73 -1.90 15.88
N VAL A 191 9.10 -2.78 14.95
CA VAL A 191 8.25 -3.93 14.54
C VAL A 191 8.04 -4.88 15.71
N ARG A 192 9.12 -5.28 16.41
CA ARG A 192 9.01 -6.16 17.59
C ARG A 192 8.16 -5.57 18.70
N GLN A 193 8.32 -4.27 18.98
CA GLN A 193 7.54 -3.61 20.03
C GLN A 193 6.06 -3.53 19.64
N ALA A 194 5.74 -3.17 18.40
CA ALA A 194 4.37 -3.15 17.90
C ALA A 194 3.70 -4.53 18.02
N ASP A 195 4.42 -5.60 17.67
CA ASP A 195 3.93 -6.98 17.77
C ASP A 195 3.70 -7.39 19.25
N MET A 196 4.65 -7.15 20.14
CA MET A 196 4.50 -7.44 21.55
C MET A 196 3.33 -6.70 22.20
N ASP A 197 3.18 -5.41 21.90
CA ASP A 197 2.10 -4.61 22.48
C ASP A 197 0.75 -5.00 21.88
N SER A 198 0.70 -5.39 20.60
CA SER A 198 -0.52 -5.88 19.96
C SER A 198 -1.01 -7.18 20.62
N TYR A 199 -0.11 -8.12 20.83
CA TYR A 199 -0.44 -9.37 21.51
C TYR A 199 -0.96 -9.15 22.94
N LYS A 200 -0.27 -8.28 23.70
CA LYS A 200 -0.61 -7.98 25.10
C LYS A 200 -1.97 -7.31 25.25
N ASN A 201 -2.35 -6.47 24.29
CA ASN A 201 -3.55 -5.63 24.38
C ASN A 201 -4.67 -6.06 23.43
N ASN A 202 -4.52 -7.18 22.73
CA ASN A 202 -5.44 -7.65 21.70
C ASN A 202 -5.70 -6.61 20.61
N TRP A 203 -4.61 -5.97 20.12
CA TRP A 203 -4.65 -5.06 18.98
C TRP A 203 -4.33 -5.79 17.68
N HIS A 204 -4.66 -5.19 16.55
CA HIS A 204 -4.53 -5.81 15.23
C HIS A 204 -3.40 -5.18 14.45
N VAL A 205 -2.34 -5.94 14.18
CA VAL A 205 -1.22 -5.48 13.34
C VAL A 205 -1.71 -5.32 11.89
N VAL A 206 -1.34 -4.21 11.26
CA VAL A 206 -1.56 -3.94 9.82
C VAL A 206 -0.21 -3.63 9.18
N SER A 207 0.51 -4.70 8.81
CA SER A 207 1.81 -4.61 8.14
C SER A 207 1.69 -4.95 6.66
N ASP A 208 2.57 -4.37 5.83
CA ASP A 208 2.73 -4.70 4.41
C ASP A 208 3.80 -5.78 4.16
N THR A 209 4.38 -6.33 5.23
CA THR A 209 5.36 -7.41 5.18
C THR A 209 4.77 -8.71 5.71
N SER A 210 4.86 -9.78 4.93
CA SER A 210 4.36 -11.12 5.29
C SER A 210 5.47 -12.00 5.91
N TYR A 211 5.06 -12.89 6.81
CA TYR A 211 5.90 -13.94 7.35
C TYR A 211 5.04 -15.18 7.71
N PRO A 212 5.63 -16.37 7.94
CA PRO A 212 4.86 -17.56 8.28
C PRO A 212 3.90 -17.32 9.46
N GLY A 213 2.60 -17.55 9.24
CA GLY A 213 1.54 -17.30 10.21
C GLY A 213 0.91 -15.89 10.16
N TYR A 214 1.48 -14.97 9.36
CA TYR A 214 0.92 -13.64 9.13
C TYR A 214 0.88 -13.33 7.63
N MET A 215 -0.13 -13.84 6.94
CA MET A 215 -0.25 -13.75 5.49
C MET A 215 -1.49 -12.98 5.01
N ASP A 216 -2.59 -13.01 5.77
CA ASP A 216 -3.88 -12.48 5.31
C ASP A 216 -3.88 -10.94 5.20
N VAL A 217 -3.38 -10.25 6.21
CA VAL A 217 -3.35 -8.78 6.19
C VAL A 217 -2.43 -8.22 5.11
N PRO A 218 -1.18 -8.73 4.92
CA PRO A 218 -0.37 -8.36 3.76
C PRO A 218 -1.04 -8.67 2.42
N LYS A 219 -1.82 -9.76 2.32
CA LYS A 219 -2.63 -10.06 1.14
C LYS A 219 -3.67 -8.96 0.89
N TYR A 220 -4.36 -8.46 1.92
CA TYR A 220 -5.28 -7.33 1.77
C TYR A 220 -4.57 -6.06 1.27
N VAL A 221 -3.36 -5.79 1.76
CA VAL A 221 -2.55 -4.68 1.25
C VAL A 221 -2.26 -4.86 -0.24
N MET A 222 -1.86 -6.05 -0.67
CA MET A 222 -1.61 -6.37 -2.08
C MET A 222 -2.87 -6.22 -2.93
N GLN A 223 -4.04 -6.66 -2.44
CA GLN A 223 -5.32 -6.49 -3.13
C GLN A 223 -5.61 -5.01 -3.41
N GLY A 224 -5.36 -4.13 -2.45
CA GLY A 224 -5.48 -2.69 -2.67
C GLY A 224 -4.54 -2.17 -3.76
N TYR A 225 -3.33 -2.70 -3.85
CA TYR A 225 -2.34 -2.28 -4.85
C TYR A 225 -2.70 -2.71 -6.28
N THR A 226 -3.50 -3.77 -6.49
CA THR A 226 -3.92 -4.19 -7.82
C THR A 226 -4.69 -3.12 -8.61
N ILE A 227 -5.20 -2.10 -7.91
CA ILE A 227 -5.87 -0.96 -8.54
C ILE A 227 -4.93 -0.19 -9.47
N LEU A 228 -3.65 -0.04 -9.08
CA LEU A 228 -2.63 0.58 -9.92
C LEU A 228 -2.55 -0.07 -11.30
N GLU A 229 -2.46 -1.39 -11.32
CA GLU A 229 -2.32 -2.18 -12.54
C GLU A 229 -3.60 -2.12 -13.38
N SER A 230 -4.75 -2.17 -12.72
CA SER A 230 -6.05 -2.03 -13.38
C SER A 230 -6.21 -0.66 -14.03
N GLU A 231 -5.86 0.42 -13.33
CA GLU A 231 -5.90 1.78 -13.89
C GLU A 231 -4.89 1.94 -15.05
N ILE A 232 -3.67 1.42 -14.92
CA ILE A 232 -2.68 1.44 -16.01
C ILE A 232 -3.24 0.71 -17.23
N SER A 233 -3.82 -0.48 -17.05
CA SER A 233 -4.39 -1.26 -18.14
C SER A 233 -5.51 -0.53 -18.88
N GLU A 234 -6.31 0.27 -18.16
CA GLU A 234 -7.37 1.10 -18.73
C GLU A 234 -6.83 2.35 -19.44
N GLN A 235 -5.69 2.89 -19.01
CA GLN A 235 -5.12 4.15 -19.48
C GLN A 235 -4.09 3.99 -20.59
N ILE A 236 -3.50 2.80 -20.75
CA ILE A 236 -2.33 2.58 -21.64
C ILE A 236 -2.71 2.35 -23.11
N ASP A 237 -4.00 2.38 -23.43
CA ASP A 237 -4.53 2.27 -24.81
C ASP A 237 -4.05 1.04 -25.59
N GLY A 238 -4.11 -0.13 -24.96
CA GLY A 238 -3.78 -1.42 -25.57
C GLY A 238 -2.29 -1.70 -25.79
N VAL A 239 -1.40 -0.81 -25.36
CA VAL A 239 0.05 -1.05 -25.39
C VAL A 239 0.42 -2.03 -24.30
N ILE A 240 1.19 -3.09 -24.64
CA ILE A 240 1.74 -4.04 -23.67
C ILE A 240 3.15 -3.57 -23.29
N PRO A 241 3.41 -3.19 -22.02
CA PRO A 241 4.75 -2.84 -21.57
C PRO A 241 5.71 -4.02 -21.68
N THR A 242 6.91 -3.79 -22.20
CA THR A 242 7.98 -4.80 -22.23
C THR A 242 8.77 -4.83 -20.92
N HIS A 243 8.79 -3.72 -20.18
CA HIS A 243 9.49 -3.55 -18.91
C HIS A 243 8.60 -2.75 -17.96
N VAL A 244 8.54 -3.19 -16.71
CA VAL A 244 7.85 -2.48 -15.63
C VAL A 244 8.84 -2.25 -14.51
N PHE A 245 8.93 -1.01 -14.02
CA PHE A 245 9.81 -0.62 -12.94
C PHE A 245 8.97 -0.20 -11.73
N TYR A 246 9.24 -0.80 -10.60
CA TYR A 246 8.66 -0.41 -9.32
C TYR A 246 9.72 0.25 -8.46
N GLN A 247 9.34 1.32 -7.78
CA GLN A 247 10.18 1.91 -6.76
C GLN A 247 9.96 1.14 -5.45
N GLU A 248 10.99 0.45 -4.99
CA GLU A 248 11.05 -0.05 -3.61
C GLU A 248 11.70 1.00 -2.70
N VAL A 249 11.21 1.09 -1.48
CA VAL A 249 11.70 2.00 -0.45
C VAL A 249 12.07 1.20 0.79
#